data_062920a3cb2997d5e623eb5f3592bc52
#
_entry.id   062920a3cb2997d5e623eb5f3592bc52
#
_cell.length_a   1.000
_cell.length_b   1.000
_cell.length_c   1.000
_cell.angle_alpha   90.00
_cell.angle_beta   90.00
_cell.angle_gamma   90.00
#
_symmetry.space_group_name_H-M   'P 1'
#
loop_
_entity.id
_entity.type
_entity.pdbx_description
1 polymer ?
#
loop_
_entity_poly.entity_id
_entity_poly.type
_entity_poly.pdbx_seq_one_letter_code
_entity_poly.pdbx_strand_id
1 'polypeptide(L)'
;MIAIYDQKSRIKLLIVAVALLIAAATVIYTNILVQRVSEREQQQIDLYAKAQRFIINSEVDSNTNFVFEEIINANTTIPIILTDDAGNIVDAKNVLVPKGLPEKAAIAYLHREIKVMKQQHAPIVVELTGTRNYIYYKDSVLLTQLRTYPLVQLAVIGCLGVMAYFAFSYSRRAEQNRVWVGLAKETAHQLGTPLSSLMAWQSYLSESERFRDEPIVEELSKDIRRLQIITERFSNIGSVPVLKPENILRTTQNAIAYLQSRVSKKVTFEIKTDLPTDTPALVNVPLFDWVIENICKNAVDAMDGRGSITLHLRRPLRDKSSIAIDITDTGKGIPKSKIDNVFLPGYTTKKRGWGLGLALAKRIIENYHEGKLFVKWSEVGRGTTFRVVLKG
;
A
#
# COMPACT_ATOMS: atom_id res chain seq x y z
N MET A 1 -15.43 -17.85 -14.21
CA MET A 1 -14.63 -16.73 -13.67
C MET A 1 -14.54 -16.73 -12.14
N ILE A 2 -15.58 -17.04 -11.38
CA ILE A 2 -15.59 -17.11 -9.90
C ILE A 2 -14.64 -18.19 -9.35
N ALA A 3 -14.57 -19.38 -9.97
CA ALA A 3 -13.73 -20.49 -9.50
C ALA A 3 -12.20 -20.20 -9.56
N ILE A 4 -11.72 -19.46 -10.55
CA ILE A 4 -10.30 -19.08 -10.69
C ILE A 4 -9.91 -18.04 -9.62
N TYR A 5 -10.85 -17.20 -9.21
CA TYR A 5 -10.67 -16.19 -8.18
C TYR A 5 -10.50 -16.81 -6.79
N ASP A 6 -11.25 -17.87 -6.51
CA ASP A 6 -11.21 -18.62 -5.25
C ASP A 6 -9.91 -19.41 -5.11
N GLN A 7 -9.40 -19.97 -6.21
CA GLN A 7 -8.14 -20.72 -6.25
C GLN A 7 -6.93 -19.82 -5.99
N LYS A 8 -6.86 -18.62 -6.60
CA LYS A 8 -5.77 -17.64 -6.34
C LYS A 8 -5.79 -17.12 -4.89
N SER A 9 -6.96 -16.99 -4.27
CA SER A 9 -7.10 -16.60 -2.86
C SER A 9 -6.59 -17.70 -1.92
N ARG A 10 -6.90 -18.97 -2.19
CA ARG A 10 -6.42 -20.13 -1.41
C ARG A 10 -4.90 -20.29 -1.48
N ILE A 11 -4.29 -20.08 -2.65
CA ILE A 11 -2.82 -20.12 -2.81
C ILE A 11 -2.15 -19.03 -1.96
N LYS A 12 -2.71 -17.81 -1.92
CA LYS A 12 -2.17 -16.73 -1.08
C LYS A 12 -2.24 -17.09 0.42
N LEU A 13 -3.35 -17.63 0.85
CA LEU A 13 -3.56 -18.03 2.25
C LEU A 13 -2.60 -19.15 2.62
N LEU A 14 -2.36 -20.10 1.72
CA LEU A 14 -1.39 -21.19 1.89
C LEU A 14 0.05 -20.65 2.00
N ILE A 15 0.45 -19.71 1.15
CA ILE A 15 1.79 -19.08 1.21
C ILE A 15 2.00 -18.37 2.55
N VAL A 16 1.00 -17.60 3.00
CA VAL A 16 1.05 -16.91 4.30
C VAL A 16 1.12 -17.92 5.45
N ALA A 17 0.31 -18.99 5.41
CA ALA A 17 0.33 -20.03 6.43
C ALA A 17 1.69 -20.75 6.51
N VAL A 18 2.28 -21.09 5.37
CA VAL A 18 3.62 -21.71 5.30
C VAL A 18 4.69 -20.75 5.84
N ALA A 19 4.65 -19.47 5.48
CA ALA A 19 5.59 -18.47 5.99
C ALA A 19 5.50 -18.31 7.51
N LEU A 20 4.28 -18.27 8.06
CA LEU A 20 4.06 -18.22 9.53
C LEU A 20 4.55 -19.49 10.22
N LEU A 21 4.36 -20.65 9.62
CA LEU A 21 4.83 -21.94 10.17
C LEU A 21 6.35 -21.99 10.21
N ILE A 22 7.02 -21.56 9.14
CA ILE A 22 8.49 -21.46 9.09
C ILE A 22 8.99 -20.48 10.15
N ALA A 23 8.37 -19.31 10.28
CA ALA A 23 8.73 -18.32 11.29
C ALA A 23 8.61 -18.88 12.71
N ALA A 24 7.49 -19.53 13.03
CA ALA A 24 7.26 -20.16 14.34
C ALA A 24 8.29 -21.28 14.63
N ALA A 25 8.52 -22.17 13.66
CA ALA A 25 9.49 -23.25 13.79
C ALA A 25 10.91 -22.72 14.05
N THR A 26 11.32 -21.67 13.35
CA THR A 26 12.65 -21.07 13.54
C THR A 26 12.78 -20.39 14.90
N VAL A 27 11.77 -19.67 15.37
CA VAL A 27 11.78 -19.05 16.69
C VAL A 27 11.90 -20.13 17.79
N ILE A 28 11.12 -21.21 17.68
CA ILE A 28 11.17 -22.34 18.65
C ILE A 28 12.56 -22.96 18.62
N TYR A 29 13.09 -23.28 17.44
CA TYR A 29 14.42 -23.88 17.30
C TYR A 29 15.53 -22.98 17.89
N THR A 30 15.48 -21.67 17.58
CA THR A 30 16.47 -20.72 18.10
C THR A 30 16.39 -20.60 19.62
N ASN A 31 15.18 -20.60 20.23
CA ASN A 31 15.04 -20.59 21.68
C ASN A 31 15.64 -21.85 22.34
N ILE A 32 15.42 -23.03 21.75
CA ILE A 32 16.04 -24.29 22.25
C ILE A 32 17.57 -24.18 22.16
N LEU A 33 18.10 -23.63 21.07
CA LEU A 33 19.54 -23.43 20.87
C LEU A 33 20.13 -22.45 21.90
N VAL A 34 19.45 -21.33 22.13
CA VAL A 34 19.82 -20.34 23.15
C VAL A 34 19.91 -20.97 24.54
N GLN A 35 18.91 -21.77 24.93
CA GLN A 35 18.91 -22.47 26.23
C GLN A 35 20.12 -23.41 26.36
N ARG A 36 20.37 -24.26 25.34
CA ARG A 36 21.50 -25.19 25.33
C ARG A 36 22.86 -24.50 25.41
N VAL A 37 23.03 -23.39 24.70
CA VAL A 37 24.28 -22.62 24.72
C VAL A 37 24.44 -21.92 26.06
N SER A 38 23.37 -21.32 26.61
CA SER A 38 23.40 -20.70 27.94
C SER A 38 23.77 -21.69 29.05
N GLU A 39 23.20 -22.92 29.05
CA GLU A 39 23.54 -23.96 30.00
C GLU A 39 25.02 -24.38 29.90
N ARG A 40 25.55 -24.51 28.69
CA ARG A 40 26.97 -24.80 28.47
C ARG A 40 27.87 -23.69 28.96
N GLU A 41 27.54 -22.42 28.67
CA GLU A 41 28.33 -21.29 29.18
C GLU A 41 28.32 -21.24 30.70
N GLN A 42 27.19 -21.50 31.34
CA GLN A 42 27.12 -21.55 32.80
C GLN A 42 27.98 -22.67 33.39
N GLN A 43 27.95 -23.88 32.79
CA GLN A 43 28.83 -24.96 33.20
C GLN A 43 30.32 -24.63 33.05
N GLN A 44 30.68 -23.94 31.96
CA GLN A 44 32.07 -23.49 31.75
C GLN A 44 32.50 -22.45 32.79
N ILE A 45 31.63 -21.53 33.17
CA ILE A 45 31.93 -20.52 34.20
C ILE A 45 32.03 -21.15 35.56
N ASP A 46 31.17 -22.11 35.91
CA ASP A 46 31.28 -22.87 37.17
C ASP A 46 32.57 -23.64 37.24
N LEU A 47 33.00 -24.27 36.15
CA LEU A 47 34.28 -24.97 36.07
C LEU A 47 35.46 -24.00 36.20
N TYR A 48 35.37 -22.83 35.53
CA TYR A 48 36.38 -21.75 35.67
C TYR A 48 36.50 -21.29 37.12
N ALA A 49 35.40 -21.08 37.82
CA ALA A 49 35.40 -20.66 39.22
C ALA A 49 36.04 -21.73 40.14
N LYS A 50 35.73 -23.02 39.89
CA LYS A 50 36.36 -24.13 40.61
C LYS A 50 37.87 -24.25 40.38
N ALA A 51 38.29 -24.05 39.11
CA ALA A 51 39.69 -24.03 38.73
C ALA A 51 40.46 -22.87 39.39
N GLN A 52 39.87 -21.68 39.40
CA GLN A 52 40.42 -20.51 40.10
C GLN A 52 40.60 -20.81 41.61
N ARG A 53 39.60 -21.37 42.25
CA ARG A 53 39.70 -21.77 43.68
C ARG A 53 40.79 -22.79 43.94
N PHE A 54 40.96 -23.76 43.03
CA PHE A 54 42.01 -24.77 43.11
C PHE A 54 43.42 -24.16 42.97
N ILE A 55 43.64 -23.36 41.93
CA ILE A 55 44.95 -22.75 41.67
C ILE A 55 45.42 -21.88 42.85
N ILE A 56 44.53 -21.08 43.39
CA ILE A 56 44.87 -20.13 44.44
C ILE A 56 45.14 -20.85 45.80
N ASN A 57 44.52 -21.99 46.08
CA ASN A 57 44.68 -22.75 47.33
C ASN A 57 45.75 -23.84 47.24
N SER A 58 46.39 -24.02 46.08
CA SER A 58 47.40 -25.05 45.86
C SER A 58 48.80 -24.40 45.68
N GLU A 59 49.87 -25.14 46.07
CA GLU A 59 51.21 -24.77 45.71
C GLU A 59 51.42 -24.93 44.19
N VAL A 60 52.24 -24.09 43.59
CA VAL A 60 52.52 -24.14 42.16
C VAL A 60 53.29 -25.40 41.81
N ASP A 61 52.61 -26.36 41.20
CA ASP A 61 53.17 -27.60 40.69
C ASP A 61 52.68 -27.89 39.25
N SER A 62 53.05 -29.05 38.70
CA SER A 62 52.60 -29.46 37.35
C SER A 62 51.09 -29.56 37.19
N ASN A 63 50.36 -29.87 38.29
CA ASN A 63 48.90 -30.00 38.25
C ASN A 63 48.23 -28.64 38.20
N THR A 64 48.76 -27.63 38.92
CA THR A 64 48.25 -26.25 38.83
C THR A 64 48.46 -25.65 37.47
N ASN A 65 49.61 -25.89 36.81
CA ASN A 65 49.87 -25.47 35.43
C ASN A 65 48.92 -26.12 34.42
N PHE A 66 48.62 -27.44 34.58
CA PHE A 66 47.64 -28.10 33.73
C PHE A 66 46.24 -27.51 33.87
N VAL A 67 45.78 -27.25 35.08
CA VAL A 67 44.47 -26.64 35.34
C VAL A 67 44.41 -25.22 34.75
N PHE A 68 45.50 -24.46 34.85
CA PHE A 68 45.57 -23.10 34.25
C PHE A 68 45.49 -23.15 32.75
N GLU A 69 46.22 -24.04 32.06
CA GLU A 69 46.22 -24.12 30.60
C GLU A 69 44.93 -24.71 30.05
N GLU A 70 44.46 -25.84 30.62
CA GLU A 70 43.32 -26.60 30.07
C GLU A 70 41.95 -26.05 30.47
N ILE A 71 41.85 -25.27 31.55
CA ILE A 71 40.56 -24.72 32.00
C ILE A 71 40.52 -23.22 31.94
N ILE A 72 41.52 -22.55 32.54
CA ILE A 72 41.48 -21.07 32.58
C ILE A 72 41.75 -20.49 31.18
N ASN A 73 42.79 -20.99 30.46
CA ASN A 73 43.11 -20.50 29.13
C ASN A 73 42.18 -21.01 28.02
N ALA A 74 41.50 -22.14 28.25
CA ALA A 74 40.52 -22.66 27.30
C ALA A 74 39.27 -21.79 27.17
N ASN A 75 38.98 -20.92 28.13
CA ASN A 75 37.91 -19.93 27.96
C ASN A 75 38.31 -18.85 26.94
N THR A 76 37.88 -18.99 25.69
CA THR A 76 38.16 -18.05 24.59
C THR A 76 36.94 -17.21 24.21
N THR A 77 35.77 -17.46 24.79
CA THR A 77 34.50 -16.88 24.28
C THR A 77 33.73 -16.08 25.33
N ILE A 78 33.76 -16.50 26.62
CA ILE A 78 32.95 -15.87 27.65
C ILE A 78 33.74 -14.72 28.27
N PRO A 79 33.22 -13.48 28.26
CA PRO A 79 33.87 -12.34 28.90
C PRO A 79 33.82 -12.44 30.40
N ILE A 80 34.98 -12.37 31.05
CA ILE A 80 35.13 -12.47 32.48
C ILE A 80 35.98 -11.33 33.03
N ILE A 81 35.62 -10.80 34.22
CA ILE A 81 36.42 -9.88 35.00
C ILE A 81 36.52 -10.42 36.42
N LEU A 82 37.75 -10.60 36.89
CA LEU A 82 38.07 -11.01 38.25
C LEU A 82 38.43 -9.77 39.08
N THR A 83 37.81 -9.64 40.27
CA THR A 83 38.17 -8.56 41.20
C THR A 83 38.53 -9.14 42.58
N ASP A 84 39.30 -8.37 43.33
CA ASP A 84 39.51 -8.62 44.78
C ASP A 84 38.31 -8.12 45.63
N ASP A 85 38.40 -8.28 46.93
CA ASP A 85 37.39 -7.82 47.90
C ASP A 85 37.25 -6.30 47.97
N ALA A 86 38.33 -5.57 47.63
CA ALA A 86 38.33 -4.10 47.53
C ALA A 86 37.70 -3.60 46.21
N GLY A 87 37.40 -4.51 45.27
CA GLY A 87 36.85 -4.19 43.95
C GLY A 87 37.92 -3.82 42.91
N ASN A 88 39.20 -4.00 43.19
CA ASN A 88 40.29 -3.80 42.22
C ASN A 88 40.26 -4.93 41.19
N ILE A 89 40.52 -4.63 39.92
CA ILE A 89 40.56 -5.60 38.84
C ILE A 89 41.87 -6.40 38.96
N VAL A 90 41.77 -7.69 39.12
CA VAL A 90 42.87 -8.65 39.17
C VAL A 90 43.19 -9.21 37.80
N ASP A 91 42.16 -9.57 37.02
CA ASP A 91 42.30 -10.11 35.67
C ASP A 91 41.02 -9.79 34.82
N ALA A 92 41.20 -9.69 33.51
CA ALA A 92 40.11 -9.49 32.58
C ALA A 92 40.33 -10.31 31.30
N LYS A 93 39.44 -11.25 31.00
CA LYS A 93 39.56 -12.14 29.86
C LYS A 93 38.37 -12.01 28.90
N ASN A 94 38.63 -12.03 27.59
CA ASN A 94 37.64 -11.91 26.52
C ASN A 94 36.79 -10.62 26.57
N VAL A 95 37.23 -9.59 27.31
CA VAL A 95 36.58 -8.29 27.33
C VAL A 95 37.27 -7.41 26.27
N LEU A 96 36.47 -6.95 25.29
CA LEU A 96 36.96 -6.07 24.20
C LEU A 96 37.20 -4.67 24.75
N VAL A 97 38.39 -4.41 25.24
CA VAL A 97 38.83 -3.06 25.61
C VAL A 97 39.25 -2.33 24.33
N PRO A 98 38.76 -1.12 24.03
CA PRO A 98 39.17 -0.36 22.86
C PRO A 98 40.69 -0.09 22.84
N LYS A 99 41.33 -0.37 21.72
CA LYS A 99 42.77 -0.18 21.57
C LYS A 99 43.17 1.30 21.69
N GLY A 100 44.28 1.59 22.42
CA GLY A 100 44.79 2.95 22.54
C GLY A 100 44.23 3.76 23.72
N LEU A 101 43.42 3.17 24.60
CA LEU A 101 42.99 3.84 25.82
C LEU A 101 44.15 3.97 26.82
N PRO A 102 44.32 5.13 27.49
CA PRO A 102 45.21 5.25 28.66
C PRO A 102 44.79 4.27 29.75
N GLU A 103 45.74 3.78 30.55
CA GLU A 103 45.50 2.77 31.59
C GLU A 103 44.33 3.13 32.53
N LYS A 104 44.24 4.36 33.00
CA LYS A 104 43.12 4.85 33.82
C LYS A 104 41.77 4.76 33.14
N ALA A 105 41.74 5.04 31.82
CA ALA A 105 40.51 4.96 31.05
C ALA A 105 40.08 3.50 30.76
N ALA A 106 41.08 2.60 30.57
CA ALA A 106 40.83 1.15 30.42
C ALA A 106 40.26 0.55 31.72
N ILE A 107 40.77 0.91 32.88
CA ILE A 107 40.25 0.49 34.20
C ILE A 107 38.79 1.02 34.39
N ALA A 108 38.57 2.31 34.06
CA ALA A 108 37.22 2.88 34.15
C ALA A 108 36.24 2.18 33.17
N TYR A 109 36.69 1.76 32.00
CA TYR A 109 35.91 0.97 31.05
C TYR A 109 35.54 -0.39 31.63
N LEU A 110 36.49 -1.12 32.21
CA LEU A 110 36.26 -2.42 32.85
C LEU A 110 35.29 -2.31 34.04
N HIS A 111 35.39 -1.27 34.86
CA HIS A 111 34.40 -1.03 35.93
C HIS A 111 32.97 -0.74 35.35
N ARG A 112 32.85 -0.12 34.19
CA ARG A 112 31.56 0.02 33.52
C ARG A 112 31.03 -1.33 33.03
N GLU A 113 31.89 -2.18 32.47
CA GLU A 113 31.54 -3.53 32.04
C GLU A 113 31.09 -4.39 33.25
N ILE A 114 31.73 -4.30 34.40
CA ILE A 114 31.27 -4.97 35.62
C ILE A 114 29.82 -4.58 35.99
N LYS A 115 29.43 -3.34 35.82
CA LYS A 115 28.01 -2.90 36.04
C LYS A 115 27.06 -3.60 35.11
N VAL A 116 27.43 -3.76 33.82
CA VAL A 116 26.64 -4.48 32.83
C VAL A 116 26.57 -5.98 33.19
N MET A 117 27.71 -6.58 33.54
CA MET A 117 27.78 -7.99 33.96
C MET A 117 26.88 -8.27 35.15
N LYS A 118 26.88 -7.42 36.18
CA LYS A 118 26.01 -7.52 37.38
C LYS A 118 24.49 -7.48 37.04
N GLN A 119 24.12 -6.83 35.94
CA GLN A 119 22.72 -6.79 35.49
C GLN A 119 22.28 -8.11 34.83
N GLN A 120 23.24 -8.84 34.25
CA GLN A 120 22.97 -10.08 33.53
C GLN A 120 23.05 -11.31 34.49
N HIS A 121 24.12 -11.37 35.31
CA HIS A 121 24.39 -12.50 36.17
C HIS A 121 24.89 -12.04 37.56
N ALA A 122 24.52 -12.81 38.61
CA ALA A 122 25.11 -12.62 39.94
C ALA A 122 26.59 -12.98 39.88
N PRO A 123 27.49 -12.25 40.61
CA PRO A 123 28.90 -12.60 40.67
C PRO A 123 29.12 -13.92 41.38
N ILE A 124 30.05 -14.71 40.88
CA ILE A 124 30.48 -15.95 41.58
C ILE A 124 31.57 -15.58 42.57
N VAL A 125 31.37 -15.94 43.84
CA VAL A 125 32.31 -15.67 44.91
C VAL A 125 33.30 -16.85 45.04
N VAL A 126 34.59 -16.54 44.94
CA VAL A 126 35.68 -17.47 45.20
C VAL A 126 36.29 -17.11 46.54
N GLU A 127 36.03 -17.94 47.55
CA GLU A 127 36.58 -17.78 48.90
C GLU A 127 38.02 -18.31 48.98
N LEU A 128 38.90 -17.51 49.52
CA LEU A 128 40.30 -17.76 49.70
C LEU A 128 40.64 -17.73 51.19
N THR A 129 41.78 -18.25 51.59
CA THR A 129 42.29 -18.20 52.97
C THR A 129 42.54 -16.75 53.41
N GLY A 130 41.44 -16.02 53.82
CA GLY A 130 41.52 -14.65 54.33
C GLY A 130 41.09 -13.52 53.36
N THR A 131 40.77 -13.84 52.10
CA THR A 131 40.30 -12.85 51.10
C THR A 131 39.16 -13.45 50.23
N ARG A 132 38.39 -12.59 49.56
CA ARG A 132 37.36 -12.99 48.61
C ARG A 132 37.61 -12.39 47.27
N ASN A 133 37.50 -13.21 46.23
CA ASN A 133 37.52 -12.74 44.86
C ASN A 133 36.13 -12.89 44.23
N TYR A 134 35.77 -11.99 43.34
CA TYR A 134 34.49 -11.98 42.64
C TYR A 134 34.73 -12.16 41.16
N ILE A 135 34.07 -13.15 40.56
CA ILE A 135 34.07 -13.39 39.13
C ILE A 135 32.79 -12.77 38.54
N TYR A 136 32.95 -11.73 37.73
CA TYR A 136 31.88 -11.15 36.96
C TYR A 136 31.96 -11.69 35.54
N TYR A 137 30.81 -12.02 34.94
CA TYR A 137 30.76 -12.53 33.59
C TYR A 137 29.49 -12.06 32.92
N LYS A 138 29.48 -12.06 31.57
CA LYS A 138 28.31 -11.82 30.75
C LYS A 138 28.21 -12.86 29.63
N ASP A 139 27.04 -12.94 29.01
CA ASP A 139 26.80 -13.80 27.85
C ASP A 139 27.84 -13.57 26.79
N SER A 140 28.30 -14.60 26.10
CA SER A 140 29.20 -14.49 24.98
C SER A 140 28.55 -13.70 23.82
N VAL A 141 29.39 -13.22 22.91
CA VAL A 141 28.90 -12.54 21.68
C VAL A 141 27.95 -13.48 20.90
N LEU A 142 28.31 -14.77 20.84
CA LEU A 142 27.49 -15.78 20.16
C LEU A 142 26.09 -15.92 20.79
N LEU A 143 26.02 -16.03 22.10
CA LEU A 143 24.74 -16.17 22.83
C LEU A 143 23.88 -14.90 22.65
N THR A 144 24.49 -13.74 22.72
CA THR A 144 23.81 -12.45 22.48
C THR A 144 23.27 -12.34 21.06
N GLN A 145 24.04 -12.76 20.06
CA GLN A 145 23.59 -12.79 18.66
C GLN A 145 22.44 -13.79 18.46
N LEU A 146 22.52 -14.98 19.03
CA LEU A 146 21.45 -15.97 18.97
C LEU A 146 20.13 -15.45 19.58
N ARG A 147 20.18 -14.69 20.68
CA ARG A 147 18.98 -14.08 21.29
C ARG A 147 18.34 -13.02 20.41
N THR A 148 19.13 -12.26 19.67
CA THR A 148 18.60 -11.18 18.78
C THR A 148 18.18 -11.69 17.41
N TYR A 149 18.69 -12.85 16.98
CA TYR A 149 18.45 -13.43 15.66
C TYR A 149 16.96 -13.58 15.29
N PRO A 150 16.07 -14.11 16.17
CA PRO A 150 14.64 -14.23 15.84
C PRO A 150 13.98 -12.89 15.51
N LEU A 151 14.41 -11.83 16.17
CA LEU A 151 13.85 -10.48 15.95
C LEU A 151 14.23 -9.93 14.57
N VAL A 152 15.49 -10.11 14.20
CA VAL A 152 15.98 -9.75 12.85
C VAL A 152 15.27 -10.55 11.77
N GLN A 153 15.11 -11.85 11.99
CA GLN A 153 14.42 -12.74 11.05
C GLN A 153 12.95 -12.35 10.87
N LEU A 154 12.22 -12.07 11.95
CA LEU A 154 10.82 -11.63 11.87
C LEU A 154 10.70 -10.28 11.14
N ALA A 155 11.65 -9.37 11.34
CA ALA A 155 11.69 -8.10 10.61
C ALA A 155 11.88 -8.33 9.10
N VAL A 156 12.79 -9.23 8.71
CA VAL A 156 13.02 -9.58 7.28
C VAL A 156 11.79 -10.22 6.68
N ILE A 157 11.15 -11.19 7.36
CA ILE A 157 9.92 -11.86 6.88
C ILE A 157 8.79 -10.82 6.72
N GLY A 158 8.63 -9.91 7.70
CA GLY A 158 7.66 -8.83 7.63
C GLY A 158 7.88 -7.91 6.42
N CYS A 159 9.12 -7.50 6.19
CA CYS A 159 9.50 -6.69 5.04
C CYS A 159 9.19 -7.39 3.70
N LEU A 160 9.55 -8.68 3.58
CA LEU A 160 9.23 -9.49 2.39
C LEU A 160 7.71 -9.63 2.19
N GLY A 161 6.95 -9.80 3.28
CA GLY A 161 5.48 -9.84 3.24
C GLY A 161 4.86 -8.55 2.70
N VAL A 162 5.35 -7.41 3.15
CA VAL A 162 4.91 -6.09 2.69
C VAL A 162 5.26 -5.89 1.20
N MET A 163 6.48 -6.24 0.78
CA MET A 163 6.88 -6.16 -0.63
C MET A 163 6.01 -7.06 -1.52
N ALA A 164 5.76 -8.29 -1.10
CA ALA A 164 4.89 -9.22 -1.80
C ALA A 164 3.46 -8.67 -1.93
N TYR A 165 2.90 -8.09 -0.86
CA TYR A 165 1.59 -7.46 -0.89
C TYR A 165 1.51 -6.33 -1.94
N PHE A 166 2.48 -5.43 -1.98
CA PHE A 166 2.52 -4.36 -2.96
C PHE A 166 2.69 -4.90 -4.40
N ALA A 167 3.58 -5.86 -4.62
CA ALA A 167 3.80 -6.48 -5.92
C ALA A 167 2.51 -7.15 -6.45
N PHE A 168 1.82 -7.91 -5.61
CA PHE A 168 0.55 -8.55 -5.98
C PHE A 168 -0.57 -7.53 -6.23
N SER A 169 -0.64 -6.47 -5.41
CA SER A 169 -1.63 -5.41 -5.59
C SER A 169 -1.41 -4.66 -6.90
N TYR A 170 -0.16 -4.35 -7.24
CA TYR A 170 0.21 -3.71 -8.49
C TYR A 170 -0.10 -4.60 -9.71
N SER A 171 0.33 -5.86 -9.66
CA SER A 171 0.07 -6.84 -10.72
C SER A 171 -1.44 -7.00 -10.99
N ARG A 172 -2.25 -7.08 -9.93
CA ARG A 172 -3.71 -7.18 -10.05
C ARG A 172 -4.33 -5.97 -10.72
N ARG A 173 -3.88 -4.75 -10.37
CA ARG A 173 -4.37 -3.51 -11.01
C ARG A 173 -3.96 -3.47 -12.48
N ALA A 174 -2.73 -3.87 -12.80
CA ALA A 174 -2.25 -3.93 -14.18
C ALA A 174 -3.03 -4.94 -15.04
N GLU A 175 -3.32 -6.13 -14.49
CA GLU A 175 -4.14 -7.16 -15.16
C GLU A 175 -5.57 -6.67 -15.45
N GLN A 176 -6.22 -6.07 -14.44
CA GLN A 176 -7.54 -5.46 -14.62
C GLN A 176 -7.53 -4.36 -15.69
N ASN A 177 -6.51 -3.50 -15.66
CA ASN A 177 -6.35 -2.46 -16.66
C ASN A 177 -6.19 -3.04 -18.07
N ARG A 178 -5.38 -4.07 -18.25
CA ARG A 178 -5.15 -4.71 -19.56
C ARG A 178 -6.42 -5.32 -20.13
N VAL A 179 -7.21 -6.00 -19.30
CA VAL A 179 -8.50 -6.59 -19.72
C VAL A 179 -9.47 -5.49 -20.18
N TRP A 180 -9.57 -4.38 -19.45
CA TRP A 180 -10.43 -3.27 -19.81
C TRP A 180 -10.01 -2.58 -21.13
N VAL A 181 -8.71 -2.35 -21.30
CA VAL A 181 -8.16 -1.77 -22.54
C VAL A 181 -8.43 -2.70 -23.73
N GLY A 182 -8.19 -3.99 -23.55
CA GLY A 182 -8.46 -4.99 -24.60
C GLY A 182 -9.95 -5.02 -24.98
N LEU A 183 -10.84 -5.05 -23.98
CA LEU A 183 -12.28 -5.07 -24.22
C LEU A 183 -12.76 -3.78 -24.92
N ALA A 184 -12.27 -2.63 -24.49
CA ALA A 184 -12.64 -1.35 -25.10
C ALA A 184 -12.17 -1.24 -26.55
N LYS A 185 -10.92 -1.64 -26.83
CA LYS A 185 -10.35 -1.64 -28.18
C LYS A 185 -11.09 -2.59 -29.10
N GLU A 186 -11.39 -3.81 -28.62
CA GLU A 186 -12.16 -4.80 -29.40
C GLU A 186 -13.57 -4.30 -29.67
N THR A 187 -14.27 -3.73 -28.64
CA THR A 187 -15.61 -3.16 -28.83
C THR A 187 -15.60 -2.02 -29.85
N ALA A 188 -14.60 -1.13 -29.81
CA ALA A 188 -14.48 -0.05 -30.78
C ALA A 188 -14.28 -0.59 -32.20
N HIS A 189 -13.45 -1.64 -32.35
CA HIS A 189 -13.19 -2.26 -33.66
C HIS A 189 -14.44 -2.96 -34.20
N GLN A 190 -15.12 -3.75 -33.38
CA GLN A 190 -16.34 -4.47 -33.76
C GLN A 190 -17.51 -3.54 -34.07
N LEU A 191 -17.60 -2.37 -33.43
CA LEU A 191 -18.60 -1.36 -33.75
C LEU A 191 -18.19 -0.51 -34.96
N GLY A 192 -16.92 -0.26 -35.19
CA GLY A 192 -16.42 0.59 -36.27
C GLY A 192 -16.74 0.04 -37.66
N THR A 193 -16.65 -1.29 -37.85
CA THR A 193 -16.92 -1.92 -39.15
C THR A 193 -18.37 -1.75 -39.60
N PRO A 194 -19.43 -2.12 -38.83
CA PRO A 194 -20.81 -1.88 -39.24
C PRO A 194 -21.15 -0.41 -39.31
N LEU A 195 -20.53 0.44 -38.48
CA LEU A 195 -20.76 1.88 -38.50
C LEU A 195 -20.27 2.51 -39.81
N SER A 196 -19.10 2.08 -40.33
CA SER A 196 -18.61 2.56 -41.63
C SER A 196 -19.57 2.21 -42.78
N SER A 197 -20.16 1.03 -42.75
CA SER A 197 -21.19 0.64 -43.73
C SER A 197 -22.45 1.50 -43.61
N LEU A 198 -22.93 1.76 -42.39
CA LEU A 198 -24.08 2.63 -42.14
C LEU A 198 -23.83 4.05 -42.61
N MET A 199 -22.62 4.57 -42.38
CA MET A 199 -22.22 5.91 -42.89
C MET A 199 -22.25 5.98 -44.41
N ALA A 200 -21.73 4.94 -45.08
CA ALA A 200 -21.76 4.89 -46.56
C ALA A 200 -23.20 4.85 -47.10
N TRP A 201 -24.08 4.08 -46.48
CA TRP A 201 -25.52 4.06 -46.85
C TRP A 201 -26.22 5.39 -46.59
N GLN A 202 -25.92 6.01 -45.43
CA GLN A 202 -26.46 7.34 -45.11
C GLN A 202 -26.04 8.39 -46.11
N SER A 203 -24.74 8.41 -46.54
CA SER A 203 -24.28 9.31 -47.61
C SER A 203 -25.00 9.05 -48.91
N TYR A 204 -25.15 7.79 -49.31
CA TYR A 204 -25.88 7.42 -50.50
C TYR A 204 -27.33 7.91 -50.46
N LEU A 205 -28.05 7.74 -49.33
CA LEU A 205 -29.44 8.19 -49.19
C LEU A 205 -29.53 9.73 -49.20
N SER A 206 -28.58 10.44 -48.60
CA SER A 206 -28.53 11.90 -48.55
C SER A 206 -28.24 12.55 -49.90
N GLU A 207 -27.50 11.85 -50.77
CA GLU A 207 -27.15 12.30 -52.10
C GLU A 207 -28.21 11.96 -53.16
N SER A 208 -29.10 10.99 -52.85
CA SER A 208 -30.15 10.53 -53.76
C SER A 208 -31.29 11.56 -53.88
N GLU A 209 -31.61 12.02 -55.03
CA GLU A 209 -32.74 12.93 -55.30
C GLU A 209 -34.08 12.42 -54.76
N ARG A 210 -34.22 11.07 -54.64
CA ARG A 210 -35.44 10.42 -54.18
C ARG A 210 -35.60 10.45 -52.67
N PHE A 211 -34.49 10.45 -51.92
CA PHE A 211 -34.52 10.21 -50.46
C PHE A 211 -33.96 11.35 -49.63
N ARG A 212 -33.20 12.30 -50.20
CA ARG A 212 -32.49 13.37 -49.48
C ARG A 212 -33.40 14.22 -48.59
N ASP A 213 -34.66 14.46 -49.04
CA ASP A 213 -35.61 15.29 -48.33
C ASP A 213 -36.55 14.51 -47.39
N GLU A 214 -36.33 13.20 -47.27
CA GLU A 214 -37.10 12.35 -46.36
C GLU A 214 -36.64 12.55 -44.90
N PRO A 215 -37.58 12.82 -43.95
CA PRO A 215 -37.24 13.06 -42.55
C PRO A 215 -36.47 11.87 -41.90
N ILE A 216 -36.65 10.66 -42.41
CA ILE A 216 -35.97 9.46 -41.92
C ILE A 216 -34.46 9.50 -42.15
N VAL A 217 -33.98 10.17 -43.20
CA VAL A 217 -32.55 10.31 -43.49
C VAL A 217 -31.86 11.22 -42.47
N GLU A 218 -32.55 12.28 -42.02
CA GLU A 218 -32.06 13.15 -40.97
C GLU A 218 -31.98 12.40 -39.61
N GLU A 219 -33.01 11.64 -39.26
CA GLU A 219 -32.99 10.82 -38.02
C GLU A 219 -31.91 9.75 -38.08
N LEU A 220 -31.73 9.06 -39.20
CA LEU A 220 -30.66 8.10 -39.43
C LEU A 220 -29.27 8.77 -39.25
N SER A 221 -29.06 9.95 -39.78
CA SER A 221 -27.83 10.72 -39.59
C SER A 221 -27.53 11.03 -38.12
N LYS A 222 -28.55 11.37 -37.34
CA LYS A 222 -28.43 11.62 -35.89
C LYS A 222 -28.02 10.38 -35.15
N ASP A 223 -28.61 9.22 -35.47
CA ASP A 223 -28.31 7.95 -34.80
C ASP A 223 -26.92 7.41 -35.19
N ILE A 224 -26.51 7.52 -36.46
CA ILE A 224 -25.16 7.17 -36.92
C ILE A 224 -24.12 8.02 -36.18
N ARG A 225 -24.35 9.36 -36.11
CA ARG A 225 -23.44 10.25 -35.35
C ARG A 225 -23.34 9.86 -33.88
N ARG A 226 -24.43 9.41 -33.26
CA ARG A 226 -24.39 8.87 -31.88
C ARG A 226 -23.51 7.63 -31.76
N LEU A 227 -23.67 6.68 -32.70
CA LEU A 227 -22.86 5.46 -32.72
C LEU A 227 -21.37 5.80 -32.94
N GLN A 228 -21.08 6.77 -33.81
CA GLN A 228 -19.72 7.25 -34.05
C GLN A 228 -19.07 7.81 -32.76
N ILE A 229 -19.77 8.67 -32.01
CA ILE A 229 -19.30 9.20 -30.73
C ILE A 229 -19.04 8.09 -29.73
N ILE A 230 -19.91 7.08 -29.65
CA ILE A 230 -19.74 5.95 -28.75
C ILE A 230 -18.49 5.14 -29.14
N THR A 231 -18.34 4.83 -30.41
CA THR A 231 -17.18 4.07 -30.95
C THR A 231 -15.86 4.80 -30.68
N GLU A 232 -15.82 6.10 -30.93
CA GLU A 232 -14.67 6.97 -30.67
C GLU A 232 -14.31 7.01 -29.17
N ARG A 233 -15.31 7.09 -28.29
CA ARG A 233 -15.12 7.03 -26.83
C ARG A 233 -14.47 5.71 -26.40
N PHE A 234 -14.92 4.57 -26.93
CA PHE A 234 -14.32 3.27 -26.65
C PHE A 234 -12.91 3.16 -27.22
N SER A 235 -12.64 3.69 -28.39
CA SER A 235 -11.30 3.75 -28.99
C SER A 235 -10.31 4.54 -28.10
N ASN A 236 -10.75 5.64 -27.52
CA ASN A 236 -9.93 6.50 -26.67
C ASN A 236 -9.60 5.88 -25.31
N ILE A 237 -10.34 4.85 -24.83
CA ILE A 237 -10.02 4.11 -23.60
C ILE A 237 -8.71 3.30 -23.73
N GLY A 238 -8.33 2.90 -24.93
CA GLY A 238 -7.13 2.09 -25.18
C GLY A 238 -5.86 2.87 -25.44
N SER A 239 -5.94 4.19 -25.63
CA SER A 239 -4.82 5.08 -25.87
C SER A 239 -4.52 5.97 -24.67
N VAL A 240 -3.28 6.46 -24.55
CA VAL A 240 -2.95 7.50 -23.57
C VAL A 240 -3.50 8.83 -24.10
N PRO A 241 -4.55 9.40 -23.47
CA PRO A 241 -5.14 10.62 -23.98
C PRO A 241 -4.21 11.81 -23.75
N VAL A 242 -4.12 12.68 -24.75
CA VAL A 242 -3.41 13.96 -24.60
C VAL A 242 -4.29 14.89 -23.79
N LEU A 243 -3.77 15.35 -22.64
CA LEU A 243 -4.39 16.41 -21.84
C LEU A 243 -3.93 17.78 -22.36
N LYS A 244 -4.88 18.72 -22.45
CA LYS A 244 -4.61 20.12 -22.84
C LYS A 244 -5.15 21.06 -21.75
N PRO A 245 -4.53 22.22 -21.53
CA PRO A 245 -5.10 23.25 -20.69
C PRO A 245 -6.35 23.82 -21.36
N GLU A 246 -7.51 23.56 -20.77
CA GLU A 246 -8.83 23.98 -21.26
C GLU A 246 -9.56 24.78 -20.18
N ASN A 247 -10.38 25.73 -20.59
CA ASN A 247 -11.22 26.50 -19.67
C ASN A 247 -12.29 25.59 -19.06
N ILE A 248 -12.12 25.22 -17.78
CA ILE A 248 -12.96 24.21 -17.15
C ILE A 248 -14.41 24.63 -16.97
N LEU A 249 -14.66 25.93 -16.75
CA LEU A 249 -16.03 26.44 -16.65
C LEU A 249 -16.76 26.29 -17.98
N ARG A 250 -16.13 26.74 -19.06
CA ARG A 250 -16.70 26.67 -20.42
C ARG A 250 -16.91 25.22 -20.87
N THR A 251 -15.94 24.34 -20.61
CA THR A 251 -16.06 22.90 -20.92
C THR A 251 -17.23 22.28 -20.15
N THR A 252 -17.37 22.58 -18.85
CA THR A 252 -18.50 22.10 -18.06
C THR A 252 -19.84 22.63 -18.54
N GLN A 253 -19.92 23.91 -18.93
CA GLN A 253 -21.12 24.50 -19.48
C GLN A 253 -21.56 23.84 -20.80
N ASN A 254 -20.62 23.57 -21.70
CA ASN A 254 -20.88 22.86 -22.95
C ASN A 254 -21.42 21.44 -22.71
N ALA A 255 -20.80 20.68 -21.79
CA ALA A 255 -21.25 19.36 -21.46
C ALA A 255 -22.69 19.36 -20.89
N ILE A 256 -23.03 20.32 -20.04
CA ILE A 256 -24.39 20.45 -19.47
C ILE A 256 -25.39 20.90 -20.50
N ALA A 257 -25.08 21.87 -21.37
CA ALA A 257 -25.97 22.31 -22.45
C ALA A 257 -26.37 21.14 -23.36
N TYR A 258 -25.39 20.27 -23.69
CA TYR A 258 -25.67 19.07 -24.46
C TYR A 258 -26.61 18.09 -23.74
N LEU A 259 -26.48 17.95 -22.43
CA LEU A 259 -27.33 17.09 -21.62
C LEU A 259 -28.75 17.65 -21.46
N GLN A 260 -28.87 18.95 -21.21
CA GLN A 260 -30.17 19.63 -21.05
C GLN A 260 -31.11 19.40 -22.22
N SER A 261 -30.59 19.38 -23.46
CA SER A 261 -31.39 19.12 -24.66
C SER A 261 -31.94 17.69 -24.77
N ARG A 262 -31.45 16.75 -23.91
CA ARG A 262 -31.70 15.29 -24.01
C ARG A 262 -32.36 14.68 -22.81
N VAL A 263 -32.51 15.41 -21.73
CA VAL A 263 -33.17 14.94 -20.51
C VAL A 263 -34.55 15.58 -20.35
N SER A 264 -35.34 15.06 -19.45
CA SER A 264 -36.66 15.59 -19.12
C SER A 264 -36.58 17.08 -18.73
N LYS A 265 -37.48 17.91 -19.25
CA LYS A 265 -37.63 19.33 -18.85
C LYS A 265 -37.95 19.51 -17.36
N LYS A 266 -38.29 18.41 -16.62
CA LYS A 266 -38.54 18.41 -15.19
C LYS A 266 -37.25 18.33 -14.37
N VAL A 267 -36.08 18.21 -15.05
CA VAL A 267 -34.77 18.25 -14.41
C VAL A 267 -34.14 19.60 -14.64
N THR A 268 -33.78 20.29 -13.58
CA THR A 268 -33.09 21.59 -13.66
C THR A 268 -31.61 21.41 -13.42
N PHE A 269 -30.80 22.18 -14.17
CA PHE A 269 -29.35 22.23 -13.99
C PHE A 269 -28.94 23.62 -13.57
N GLU A 270 -28.07 23.69 -12.55
CA GLU A 270 -27.46 24.90 -12.04
C GLU A 270 -25.95 24.77 -12.00
N ILE A 271 -25.23 25.78 -12.52
CA ILE A 271 -23.75 25.80 -12.44
C ILE A 271 -23.35 26.99 -11.56
N LYS A 272 -22.65 26.70 -10.47
CA LYS A 272 -22.03 27.65 -9.53
C LYS A 272 -20.53 27.60 -9.67
N THR A 273 -19.87 28.72 -9.57
CA THR A 273 -18.41 28.78 -9.60
C THR A 273 -17.86 29.80 -8.63
N ASP A 274 -16.85 29.39 -7.87
CA ASP A 274 -16.01 30.24 -7.04
C ASP A 274 -14.65 30.49 -7.74
N LEU A 275 -14.50 30.03 -9.01
CA LEU A 275 -13.28 30.15 -9.79
C LEU A 275 -13.33 31.37 -10.71
N PRO A 276 -12.17 31.97 -11.04
CA PRO A 276 -12.07 32.93 -12.16
C PRO A 276 -12.59 32.31 -13.44
N THR A 277 -13.18 33.16 -14.32
CA THR A 277 -13.85 32.71 -15.54
C THR A 277 -12.95 31.93 -16.49
N ASP A 278 -11.64 32.25 -16.53
CA ASP A 278 -10.66 31.63 -17.41
C ASP A 278 -9.74 30.64 -16.73
N THR A 279 -10.24 29.95 -15.65
CA THR A 279 -9.44 28.97 -14.95
C THR A 279 -9.13 27.77 -15.83
N PRO A 280 -7.83 27.48 -16.14
CA PRO A 280 -7.46 26.34 -16.94
C PRO A 280 -7.44 25.06 -16.06
N ALA A 281 -7.77 23.93 -16.68
CA ALA A 281 -7.54 22.59 -16.16
C ALA A 281 -6.96 21.70 -17.26
N LEU A 282 -6.08 20.78 -16.87
CA LEU A 282 -5.53 19.79 -17.80
C LEU A 282 -6.56 18.68 -18.04
N VAL A 283 -7.25 18.76 -19.20
CA VAL A 283 -8.30 17.81 -19.55
C VAL A 283 -8.23 17.34 -21.00
N ASN A 284 -8.73 16.14 -21.24
CA ASN A 284 -9.14 15.68 -22.56
C ASN A 284 -10.66 15.90 -22.66
N VAL A 285 -11.09 16.90 -23.42
CA VAL A 285 -12.49 17.36 -23.47
C VAL A 285 -13.48 16.21 -23.76
N PRO A 286 -13.31 15.36 -24.80
CA PRO A 286 -14.24 14.26 -25.07
C PRO A 286 -14.39 13.26 -23.90
N LEU A 287 -13.31 12.94 -23.19
CA LEU A 287 -13.34 12.04 -22.04
C LEU A 287 -13.94 12.72 -20.81
N PHE A 288 -13.64 14.00 -20.60
CA PHE A 288 -14.23 14.77 -19.50
C PHE A 288 -15.73 14.94 -19.68
N ASP A 289 -16.20 15.29 -20.88
CA ASP A 289 -17.64 15.34 -21.21
C ASP A 289 -18.34 14.03 -20.90
N TRP A 290 -17.68 12.91 -21.20
CA TRP A 290 -18.23 11.59 -20.88
C TRP A 290 -18.35 11.34 -19.38
N VAL A 291 -17.40 11.82 -18.57
CA VAL A 291 -17.49 11.76 -17.10
C VAL A 291 -18.70 12.53 -16.60
N ILE A 292 -18.86 13.80 -17.04
CA ILE A 292 -19.99 14.64 -16.66
C ILE A 292 -21.31 13.98 -17.08
N GLU A 293 -21.37 13.46 -18.30
CA GLU A 293 -22.55 12.78 -18.84
C GLU A 293 -22.92 11.55 -17.98
N ASN A 294 -21.95 10.69 -17.63
CA ASN A 294 -22.21 9.50 -16.82
C ASN A 294 -22.72 9.83 -15.42
N ILE A 295 -22.12 10.83 -14.76
CA ILE A 295 -22.53 11.23 -13.42
C ILE A 295 -23.94 11.84 -13.47
N CYS A 296 -24.18 12.80 -14.41
CA CYS A 296 -25.48 13.46 -14.53
C CYS A 296 -26.60 12.50 -14.97
N LYS A 297 -26.35 11.57 -15.88
CA LYS A 297 -27.35 10.52 -16.23
C LYS A 297 -27.69 9.64 -15.03
N ASN A 298 -26.71 9.30 -14.21
CA ASN A 298 -26.97 8.56 -12.99
C ASN A 298 -27.79 9.39 -11.98
N ALA A 299 -27.56 10.68 -11.90
CA ALA A 299 -28.33 11.62 -11.08
C ALA A 299 -29.79 11.72 -11.58
N VAL A 300 -30.01 11.89 -12.88
CA VAL A 300 -31.35 11.90 -13.49
C VAL A 300 -32.13 10.62 -13.19
N ASP A 301 -31.47 9.45 -13.33
CA ASP A 301 -32.08 8.16 -13.01
C ASP A 301 -32.37 8.01 -11.50
N ALA A 302 -31.52 8.55 -10.63
CA ALA A 302 -31.72 8.52 -9.17
C ALA A 302 -32.90 9.44 -8.73
N MET A 303 -33.26 10.41 -9.56
CA MET A 303 -34.37 11.36 -9.35
C MET A 303 -35.65 10.95 -10.10
N ASP A 304 -35.68 9.79 -10.76
CA ASP A 304 -36.78 9.34 -11.62
C ASP A 304 -37.21 10.42 -12.65
N GLY A 305 -36.22 11.15 -13.20
CA GLY A 305 -36.40 12.18 -14.22
C GLY A 305 -37.03 13.49 -13.73
N ARG A 306 -37.04 13.78 -12.43
CA ARG A 306 -37.57 15.03 -11.84
C ARG A 306 -36.72 15.47 -10.65
N GLY A 307 -36.15 16.68 -10.67
CA GLY A 307 -35.33 17.22 -9.58
C GLY A 307 -34.32 18.24 -10.06
N SER A 308 -33.27 18.46 -9.28
CA SER A 308 -32.22 19.41 -9.63
C SER A 308 -30.83 18.79 -9.54
N ILE A 309 -29.95 19.21 -10.44
CA ILE A 309 -28.52 18.88 -10.43
C ILE A 309 -27.76 20.19 -10.36
N THR A 310 -26.97 20.35 -9.31
CA THR A 310 -26.08 21.52 -9.12
C THR A 310 -24.64 21.12 -9.30
N LEU A 311 -23.93 21.80 -10.21
CA LEU A 311 -22.48 21.66 -10.39
C LEU A 311 -21.79 22.85 -9.73
N HIS A 312 -20.94 22.63 -8.75
CA HIS A 312 -20.19 23.68 -8.07
C HIS A 312 -18.68 23.52 -8.29
N LEU A 313 -18.11 24.46 -9.05
CA LEU A 313 -16.68 24.50 -9.38
C LEU A 313 -15.95 25.37 -8.35
N ARG A 314 -14.92 24.83 -7.71
CA ARG A 314 -14.16 25.59 -6.70
C ARG A 314 -12.75 25.03 -6.49
N ARG A 315 -11.88 25.79 -5.82
CA ARG A 315 -10.60 25.28 -5.34
C ARG A 315 -10.78 24.61 -3.96
N PRO A 316 -10.24 23.40 -3.73
CA PRO A 316 -10.25 22.80 -2.39
C PRO A 316 -9.43 23.64 -1.41
N LEU A 317 -9.90 23.78 -0.16
CA LEU A 317 -9.21 24.57 0.87
C LEU A 317 -7.78 24.10 1.17
N ARG A 318 -7.53 22.79 1.06
CA ARG A 318 -6.23 22.16 1.39
C ARG A 318 -5.27 22.08 0.21
N ASP A 319 -5.76 22.23 -1.02
CA ASP A 319 -4.95 22.10 -2.23
C ASP A 319 -5.41 23.12 -3.26
N LYS A 320 -4.73 24.28 -3.27
CA LYS A 320 -5.04 25.38 -4.18
C LYS A 320 -4.59 25.13 -5.63
N SER A 321 -3.79 24.09 -5.88
CA SER A 321 -3.35 23.71 -7.23
C SER A 321 -4.37 22.82 -7.94
N SER A 322 -5.37 22.30 -7.23
CA SER A 322 -6.41 21.44 -7.78
C SER A 322 -7.72 22.22 -7.99
N ILE A 323 -8.56 21.68 -8.86
CA ILE A 323 -9.92 22.14 -9.13
C ILE A 323 -10.89 21.04 -8.71
N ALA A 324 -11.88 21.36 -7.89
CA ALA A 324 -12.93 20.43 -7.48
C ALA A 324 -14.27 20.83 -8.14
N ILE A 325 -14.94 19.84 -8.71
CA ILE A 325 -16.29 19.95 -9.26
C ILE A 325 -17.19 19.05 -8.43
N ASP A 326 -18.08 19.66 -7.64
CA ASP A 326 -19.10 18.96 -6.86
C ASP A 326 -20.37 18.86 -7.71
N ILE A 327 -20.82 17.66 -8.00
CA ILE A 327 -22.04 17.39 -8.78
C ILE A 327 -23.04 16.81 -7.80
N THR A 328 -24.06 17.60 -7.44
CA THR A 328 -25.06 17.28 -6.42
C THR A 328 -26.42 17.06 -7.05
N ASP A 329 -27.04 15.93 -6.79
CA ASP A 329 -28.40 15.59 -7.18
C ASP A 329 -29.35 15.58 -5.96
N THR A 330 -30.65 15.71 -6.22
CA THR A 330 -31.72 15.60 -5.24
C THR A 330 -32.43 14.24 -5.31
N GLY A 331 -31.70 13.20 -5.71
CA GLY A 331 -32.26 11.87 -5.91
C GLY A 331 -32.38 11.03 -4.64
N LYS A 332 -32.61 9.72 -4.82
CA LYS A 332 -32.82 8.76 -3.71
C LYS A 332 -31.63 8.54 -2.80
N GLY A 333 -30.45 9.03 -3.16
CA GLY A 333 -29.21 8.83 -2.38
C GLY A 333 -28.66 7.40 -2.44
N ILE A 334 -27.47 7.22 -1.83
CA ILE A 334 -26.74 5.94 -1.77
C ILE A 334 -26.51 5.57 -0.30
N PRO A 335 -26.94 4.38 0.17
CA PRO A 335 -26.65 3.89 1.50
C PRO A 335 -25.13 3.84 1.76
N LYS A 336 -24.68 4.19 2.97
CA LYS A 336 -23.25 4.22 3.35
C LYS A 336 -22.51 2.92 3.03
N SER A 337 -23.16 1.76 3.26
CA SER A 337 -22.58 0.43 2.97
C SER A 337 -22.37 0.13 1.48
N LYS A 338 -22.94 0.93 0.58
CA LYS A 338 -22.85 0.73 -0.88
C LYS A 338 -21.98 1.77 -1.58
N ILE A 339 -21.49 2.80 -0.87
CA ILE A 339 -20.72 3.90 -1.46
C ILE A 339 -19.45 3.39 -2.15
N ASP A 340 -18.72 2.46 -1.55
CA ASP A 340 -17.50 1.91 -2.15
C ASP A 340 -17.80 1.01 -3.36
N ASN A 341 -18.98 0.43 -3.40
CA ASN A 341 -19.38 -0.50 -4.46
C ASN A 341 -19.84 0.19 -5.75
N VAL A 342 -20.32 1.45 -5.68
CA VAL A 342 -20.89 2.13 -6.86
C VAL A 342 -19.90 2.33 -8.00
N PHE A 343 -18.60 2.28 -7.70
CA PHE A 343 -17.52 2.37 -8.69
C PHE A 343 -16.99 1.01 -9.16
N LEU A 344 -17.52 -0.10 -8.63
CA LEU A 344 -17.12 -1.43 -9.10
C LEU A 344 -17.73 -1.72 -10.47
N PRO A 345 -16.94 -2.22 -11.43
CA PRO A 345 -17.45 -2.61 -12.74
C PRO A 345 -18.57 -3.65 -12.63
N GLY A 346 -19.67 -3.42 -13.34
CA GLY A 346 -20.83 -4.31 -13.32
C GLY A 346 -21.78 -4.08 -12.14
N TYR A 347 -21.46 -3.18 -11.21
CA TYR A 347 -22.38 -2.85 -10.12
C TYR A 347 -23.51 -1.94 -10.64
N THR A 348 -24.74 -2.43 -10.52
CA THR A 348 -25.94 -1.70 -10.93
C THR A 348 -27.14 -2.07 -10.08
N THR A 349 -27.96 -1.09 -9.75
CA THR A 349 -29.28 -1.29 -9.13
C THR A 349 -30.41 -1.16 -10.16
N LYS A 350 -30.09 -0.95 -11.45
CA LYS A 350 -31.05 -0.76 -12.52
C LYS A 350 -31.38 -2.08 -13.21
N LYS A 351 -32.63 -2.24 -13.63
CA LYS A 351 -33.06 -3.41 -14.44
C LYS A 351 -32.41 -3.45 -15.84
N ARG A 352 -32.06 -2.30 -16.37
CA ARG A 352 -31.35 -2.13 -17.66
C ARG A 352 -30.10 -1.27 -17.42
N GLY A 353 -28.94 -1.74 -17.88
CA GLY A 353 -27.65 -1.06 -17.74
C GLY A 353 -26.55 -2.01 -17.29
N TRP A 354 -25.35 -1.83 -17.82
CA TRP A 354 -24.21 -2.72 -17.64
C TRP A 354 -23.43 -2.43 -16.35
N GLY A 355 -23.80 -1.39 -15.57
CA GLY A 355 -23.08 -1.00 -14.37
C GLY A 355 -21.65 -0.48 -14.63
N LEU A 356 -21.35 0.01 -15.82
CA LEU A 356 -20.01 0.41 -16.24
C LEU A 356 -19.77 1.93 -16.16
N GLY A 357 -20.81 2.76 -16.12
CA GLY A 357 -20.71 4.20 -16.28
C GLY A 357 -19.86 4.88 -15.20
N LEU A 358 -20.12 4.64 -13.91
CA LEU A 358 -19.35 5.23 -12.81
C LEU A 358 -17.95 4.62 -12.69
N ALA A 359 -17.80 3.33 -12.95
CA ALA A 359 -16.49 2.68 -12.99
C ALA A 359 -15.59 3.29 -14.07
N LEU A 360 -16.17 3.57 -15.24
CA LEU A 360 -15.48 4.22 -16.35
C LEU A 360 -15.17 5.69 -16.06
N ALA A 361 -16.13 6.44 -15.50
CA ALA A 361 -15.91 7.81 -15.08
C ALA A 361 -14.75 7.93 -14.08
N LYS A 362 -14.72 7.03 -13.08
CA LYS A 362 -13.63 6.96 -12.12
C LYS A 362 -12.30 6.67 -12.79
N ARG A 363 -12.26 5.73 -13.71
CA ARG A 363 -11.05 5.39 -14.46
C ARG A 363 -10.56 6.56 -15.32
N ILE A 364 -11.46 7.24 -16.02
CA ILE A 364 -11.11 8.42 -16.84
C ILE A 364 -10.47 9.49 -15.98
N ILE A 365 -11.03 9.80 -14.83
CA ILE A 365 -10.50 10.82 -13.94
C ILE A 365 -9.20 10.36 -13.27
N GLU A 366 -9.14 9.15 -12.72
CA GLU A 366 -7.98 8.72 -11.92
C GLU A 366 -6.79 8.27 -12.79
N ASN A 367 -7.03 7.57 -13.90
CA ASN A 367 -5.95 7.00 -14.70
C ASN A 367 -5.52 7.90 -15.87
N TYR A 368 -6.44 8.71 -16.41
CA TYR A 368 -6.15 9.53 -17.60
C TYR A 368 -5.97 11.01 -17.28
N HIS A 369 -6.66 11.53 -16.26
CA HIS A 369 -6.52 12.92 -15.81
C HIS A 369 -5.71 13.07 -14.52
N GLU A 370 -5.20 11.96 -13.96
CA GLU A 370 -4.44 11.94 -12.71
C GLU A 370 -5.17 12.64 -11.54
N GLY A 371 -6.49 12.65 -11.61
CA GLY A 371 -7.39 13.27 -10.66
C GLY A 371 -7.97 12.29 -9.65
N LYS A 372 -9.11 12.66 -9.03
CA LYS A 372 -9.86 11.79 -8.11
C LYS A 372 -11.36 11.91 -8.36
N LEU A 373 -12.08 10.79 -8.30
CA LEU A 373 -13.56 10.75 -8.34
C LEU A 373 -14.08 9.91 -7.18
N PHE A 374 -14.92 10.52 -6.33
CA PHE A 374 -15.50 9.85 -5.16
C PHE A 374 -16.84 10.46 -4.76
N VAL A 375 -17.62 9.74 -3.94
CA VAL A 375 -18.82 10.26 -3.30
C VAL A 375 -18.40 11.11 -2.12
N LYS A 376 -18.61 12.42 -2.20
CA LYS A 376 -18.33 13.38 -1.12
C LYS A 376 -19.33 13.28 0.01
N TRP A 377 -20.60 13.15 -0.36
CA TRP A 377 -21.73 13.04 0.55
C TRP A 377 -22.87 12.29 -0.12
N SER A 378 -23.58 11.50 0.63
CA SER A 378 -24.86 10.90 0.18
C SER A 378 -25.70 10.52 1.39
N GLU A 379 -27.01 10.79 1.29
CA GLU A 379 -28.00 10.42 2.29
C GLU A 379 -29.27 9.92 1.61
N VAL A 380 -29.77 8.80 2.10
CA VAL A 380 -30.97 8.15 1.51
C VAL A 380 -32.17 9.11 1.61
N GLY A 381 -32.84 9.34 0.48
CA GLY A 381 -33.97 10.27 0.36
C GLY A 381 -33.61 11.75 0.23
N ARG A 382 -32.31 12.12 0.26
CA ARG A 382 -31.86 13.52 0.17
C ARG A 382 -30.97 13.81 -1.03
N GLY A 383 -30.31 12.77 -1.59
CA GLY A 383 -29.48 12.93 -2.77
C GLY A 383 -28.04 12.50 -2.59
N THR A 384 -27.24 12.81 -3.61
CA THR A 384 -25.80 12.44 -3.64
C THR A 384 -24.97 13.61 -4.20
N THR A 385 -23.78 13.78 -3.65
CA THR A 385 -22.75 14.67 -4.19
C THR A 385 -21.54 13.84 -4.60
N PHE A 386 -21.29 13.77 -5.90
CA PHE A 386 -20.03 13.27 -6.43
C PHE A 386 -19.02 14.41 -6.52
N ARG A 387 -17.77 14.14 -6.21
CA ARG A 387 -16.66 15.11 -6.37
C ARG A 387 -15.66 14.59 -7.39
N VAL A 388 -15.42 15.40 -8.42
CA VAL A 388 -14.31 15.28 -9.35
C VAL A 388 -13.23 16.26 -8.91
N VAL A 389 -11.99 15.80 -8.81
CA VAL A 389 -10.82 16.65 -8.54
C VAL A 389 -9.87 16.51 -9.72
N LEU A 390 -9.44 17.62 -10.29
CA LEU A 390 -8.51 17.71 -11.42
C LEU A 390 -7.30 18.55 -11.02
N LYS A 391 -6.19 18.36 -11.72
CA LYS A 391 -5.04 19.26 -11.65
C LYS A 391 -5.39 20.57 -12.37
N GLY A 392 -5.14 21.71 -11.68
CA GLY A 392 -5.39 23.07 -12.23
C GLY A 392 -4.15 23.69 -12.81
#